data_583c6a91078287001c91bea12e829038
#
_entry.id   583c6a91078287001c91bea12e829038
#
_cell.length_a   1.000
_cell.length_b   1.000
_cell.length_c   1.000
_cell.angle_alpha   90.00
_cell.angle_beta   90.00
_cell.angle_gamma   90.00
#
_symmetry.space_group_name_H-M   'P 1'
#
loop_
_entity.id
_entity.type
_entity.pdbx_description
1 polymer ?
#
loop_
_entity_poly.entity_id
_entity_poly.type
_entity_poly.pdbx_seq_one_letter_code
_entity_poly.pdbx_strand_id
1 'polypeptide(L)'
;QSSNESSKVANLDNDDSNLTLNTDNTSSHAKVVADLPVLAKDSYFLSRLERELARAAVANNKRDKKDSDNKAEDGLAKKRAQYDKIKTRSQQAVQARMDSIPDKLAEKLNLDLPVSQRADDLIQAIIDNQVIIVAGETGSGKTTQLPKLAMLAGRGITGQIGHTQPRRLAARSVANRIAEELGEQLGHTVSFKIRFNEQGTAQSV
;
A
#
# COMPACT_ATOMS: atom_id res chain seq x y z
N GLN A 1 5.10 10.11 36.39
CA GLN A 1 4.44 9.09 35.54
C GLN A 1 4.97 9.28 34.13
N SER A 2 6.00 8.52 33.79
CA SER A 2 6.69 8.53 32.51
C SER A 2 6.16 7.39 31.67
N SER A 3 5.48 7.71 30.58
CA SER A 3 5.10 6.77 29.54
C SER A 3 6.36 6.33 28.76
N ASN A 4 6.72 5.09 28.92
CA ASN A 4 7.84 4.43 28.25
C ASN A 4 7.38 4.04 26.84
N GLU A 5 7.72 4.82 25.83
CA GLU A 5 7.63 4.41 24.42
C GLU A 5 8.83 3.53 24.12
N SER A 6 8.58 2.22 24.05
CA SER A 6 9.60 1.22 23.71
C SER A 6 9.88 1.24 22.22
N SER A 7 10.95 1.93 21.80
CA SER A 7 11.54 1.75 20.48
C SER A 7 12.25 0.40 20.41
N LYS A 8 11.69 -0.58 19.67
CA LYS A 8 12.34 -1.87 19.42
C LYS A 8 13.43 -1.70 18.36
N VAL A 9 14.69 -1.84 18.78
CA VAL A 9 15.84 -1.98 17.89
C VAL A 9 16.03 -3.47 17.61
N ALA A 10 15.88 -3.89 16.35
CA ALA A 10 16.17 -5.25 15.94
C ALA A 10 17.65 -5.35 15.52
N ASN A 11 18.47 -6.03 16.31
CA ASN A 11 19.84 -6.40 15.96
C ASN A 11 19.85 -7.69 15.15
N LEU A 12 20.59 -7.71 14.05
CA LEU A 12 20.75 -8.85 13.15
C LEU A 12 21.97 -9.70 13.57
N ASP A 13 21.94 -10.28 14.77
CA ASP A 13 22.93 -11.25 15.18
C ASP A 13 22.40 -12.67 14.94
N ASN A 14 23.26 -13.52 14.36
CA ASN A 14 22.96 -14.89 13.94
C ASN A 14 22.43 -15.74 15.10
N ASP A 15 21.20 -16.21 14.95
CA ASP A 15 20.71 -17.35 15.70
C ASP A 15 20.07 -18.37 14.72
N ASP A 16 20.66 -19.56 14.68
CA ASP A 16 20.29 -20.67 13.79
C ASP A 16 18.98 -21.31 14.25
N SER A 17 17.84 -20.73 13.88
CA SER A 17 16.55 -21.40 14.02
C SER A 17 15.83 -21.48 12.67
N ASN A 18 15.64 -22.70 12.20
CA ASN A 18 14.91 -23.10 10.99
C ASN A 18 13.52 -22.43 10.92
N LEU A 19 13.36 -21.37 10.11
CA LEU A 19 12.09 -20.74 9.83
C LEU A 19 11.51 -21.29 8.52
N THR A 20 10.49 -22.09 8.66
CA THR A 20 9.59 -22.44 7.55
C THR A 20 8.66 -21.27 7.28
N LEU A 21 8.81 -20.63 6.13
CA LEU A 21 7.87 -19.62 5.61
C LEU A 21 6.48 -20.26 5.48
N ASN A 22 5.52 -19.78 6.24
CA ASN A 22 4.14 -20.23 6.15
C ASN A 22 3.53 -19.71 4.85
N THR A 23 3.44 -20.59 3.83
CA THR A 23 2.96 -20.29 2.47
C THR A 23 1.44 -20.24 2.36
N ASP A 24 0.70 -20.41 3.45
CA ASP A 24 -0.76 -20.62 3.42
C ASP A 24 -1.60 -19.33 3.26
N ASN A 25 -0.97 -18.17 3.03
CA ASN A 25 -1.69 -16.90 2.91
C ASN A 25 -2.13 -16.56 1.46
N THR A 26 -2.08 -17.53 0.55
CA THR A 26 -2.44 -17.33 -0.87
C THR A 26 -3.91 -17.62 -1.21
N SER A 27 -4.74 -17.98 -0.23
CA SER A 27 -6.10 -18.50 -0.51
C SER A 27 -7.24 -17.53 -0.16
N SER A 28 -7.20 -16.26 -0.58
CA SER A 28 -8.41 -15.44 -0.52
C SER A 28 -8.53 -14.37 -1.62
N HIS A 29 -8.15 -14.69 -2.85
CA HIS A 29 -8.23 -13.77 -3.99
C HIS A 29 -9.64 -13.57 -4.56
N ALA A 30 -10.68 -14.07 -3.91
CA ALA A 30 -12.06 -13.92 -4.34
C ALA A 30 -12.90 -13.10 -3.35
N LYS A 31 -12.46 -11.89 -2.98
CA LYS A 31 -13.36 -10.92 -2.35
C LYS A 31 -14.02 -10.07 -3.43
N VAL A 32 -15.35 -10.08 -3.41
CA VAL A 32 -16.23 -9.27 -4.26
C VAL A 32 -15.73 -7.82 -4.30
N VAL A 33 -15.59 -7.24 -5.49
CA VAL A 33 -15.08 -5.88 -5.77
C VAL A 33 -15.78 -4.80 -4.92
N ALA A 34 -16.99 -5.06 -4.44
CA ALA A 34 -17.79 -4.16 -3.61
C ALA A 34 -17.14 -3.83 -2.24
N ASP A 35 -16.29 -4.72 -1.68
CA ASP A 35 -15.69 -4.58 -0.35
C ASP A 35 -14.21 -4.17 -0.40
N LEU A 36 -13.67 -3.88 -1.58
CA LEU A 36 -12.28 -3.44 -1.70
C LEU A 36 -12.07 -2.09 -1.00
N PRO A 37 -10.92 -1.91 -0.32
CA PRO A 37 -10.55 -0.62 0.24
C PRO A 37 -10.38 0.42 -0.89
N VAL A 38 -10.39 1.69 -0.53
CA VAL A 38 -10.09 2.79 -1.44
C VAL A 38 -8.66 3.25 -1.27
N LEU A 39 -8.10 3.94 -2.29
CA LEU A 39 -6.78 4.54 -2.17
C LEU A 39 -6.74 5.53 -1.00
N ALA A 40 -5.65 5.53 -0.24
CA ALA A 40 -5.47 6.38 0.93
C ALA A 40 -5.68 7.88 0.61
N LYS A 41 -5.24 8.34 -0.56
CA LYS A 41 -5.44 9.72 -1.04
C LYS A 41 -6.92 10.09 -1.26
N ASP A 42 -7.76 9.12 -1.60
CA ASP A 42 -9.18 9.33 -1.90
C ASP A 42 -10.06 9.15 -0.64
N SER A 43 -9.56 8.44 0.37
CA SER A 43 -10.30 8.09 1.60
C SER A 43 -10.86 9.31 2.33
N TYR A 44 -10.05 10.35 2.53
CA TYR A 44 -10.47 11.57 3.23
C TYR A 44 -11.60 12.29 2.46
N PHE A 45 -11.46 12.41 1.14
CA PHE A 45 -12.44 13.09 0.30
C PHE A 45 -13.76 12.32 0.25
N LEU A 46 -13.70 10.99 0.12
CA LEU A 46 -14.88 10.11 0.15
C LEU A 46 -15.59 10.19 1.50
N SER A 47 -14.88 10.14 2.62
CA SER A 47 -15.46 10.28 3.96
C SER A 47 -16.11 11.65 4.18
N ARG A 48 -15.61 12.70 3.55
CA ARG A 48 -16.24 14.02 3.57
C ARG A 48 -17.53 14.04 2.77
N LEU A 49 -17.52 13.54 1.53
CA LEU A 49 -18.69 13.46 0.68
C LEU A 49 -19.78 12.60 1.30
N GLU A 50 -19.44 11.48 1.91
CA GLU A 50 -20.37 10.59 2.61
C GLU A 50 -21.10 11.31 3.75
N ARG A 51 -20.37 12.07 4.57
CA ARG A 51 -20.96 12.90 5.63
C ARG A 51 -21.89 14.00 5.07
N GLU A 52 -21.53 14.61 3.95
CA GLU A 52 -22.39 15.61 3.29
C GLU A 52 -23.67 14.97 2.72
N LEU A 53 -23.57 13.80 2.11
CA LEU A 53 -24.72 13.03 1.61
C LEU A 53 -25.65 12.59 2.74
N ALA A 54 -25.10 12.10 3.85
CA ALA A 54 -25.89 11.70 5.02
C ALA A 54 -26.66 12.88 5.62
N ARG A 55 -26.01 14.05 5.77
CA ARG A 55 -26.67 15.28 6.25
C ARG A 55 -27.79 15.75 5.33
N ALA A 56 -27.57 15.69 4.02
CA ALA A 56 -28.56 16.07 3.03
C ALA A 56 -29.76 15.11 3.02
N ALA A 57 -29.53 13.81 3.18
CA ALA A 57 -30.60 12.81 3.30
C ALA A 57 -31.49 13.06 4.53
N VAL A 58 -30.88 13.37 5.69
CA VAL A 58 -31.63 13.72 6.91
C VAL A 58 -32.43 15.02 6.74
N ALA A 59 -31.86 16.03 6.09
CA ALA A 59 -32.54 17.30 5.83
C ALA A 59 -33.74 17.14 4.88
N ASN A 60 -33.59 16.27 3.88
CA ASN A 60 -34.66 16.00 2.90
C ASN A 60 -35.84 15.22 3.53
N ASN A 61 -35.53 14.34 4.50
CA ASN A 61 -36.58 13.56 5.22
C ASN A 61 -37.39 14.42 6.22
N LYS A 62 -36.88 15.62 6.59
CA LYS A 62 -37.56 16.56 7.51
C LYS A 62 -38.41 17.64 6.79
N ARG A 63 -38.30 17.75 5.46
CA ARG A 63 -39.06 18.71 4.66
C ARG A 63 -40.38 18.08 4.27
N ASP A 64 -41.48 18.78 4.59
CA ASP A 64 -42.81 18.40 4.10
C ASP A 64 -42.80 18.33 2.57
N LYS A 65 -43.43 17.27 2.01
CA LYS A 65 -43.40 16.89 0.59
C LYS A 65 -43.98 17.94 -0.39
N LYS A 66 -44.32 19.14 0.06
CA LYS A 66 -45.04 20.13 -0.77
C LYS A 66 -44.17 21.09 -1.59
N ASP A 67 -42.89 21.24 -1.26
CA ASP A 67 -41.96 22.10 -2.00
C ASP A 67 -40.64 21.37 -2.25
N SER A 68 -40.69 20.27 -3.02
CA SER A 68 -39.51 19.61 -3.48
C SER A 68 -38.84 20.47 -4.58
N ASP A 69 -37.89 21.31 -4.20
CA ASP A 69 -37.04 22.01 -5.12
C ASP A 69 -36.25 20.99 -5.94
N ASN A 70 -36.63 20.73 -7.18
CA ASN A 70 -35.96 19.87 -8.15
C ASN A 70 -34.44 20.17 -8.22
N LYS A 71 -34.03 21.38 -7.87
CA LYS A 71 -32.61 21.83 -7.82
C LYS A 71 -31.81 21.23 -6.66
N ALA A 72 -32.46 20.99 -5.51
CA ALA A 72 -31.78 20.38 -4.36
C ALA A 72 -31.58 18.86 -4.58
N GLU A 73 -32.56 18.19 -5.19
CA GLU A 73 -32.45 16.78 -5.56
C GLU A 73 -31.42 16.54 -6.65
N ASP A 74 -31.36 17.41 -7.68
CA ASP A 74 -30.32 17.37 -8.73
C ASP A 74 -28.91 17.58 -8.14
N GLY A 75 -28.76 18.51 -7.18
CA GLY A 75 -27.50 18.72 -6.47
C GLY A 75 -27.04 17.50 -5.65
N LEU A 76 -27.98 16.81 -5.01
CA LEU A 76 -27.71 15.60 -4.24
C LEU A 76 -27.34 14.42 -5.16
N ALA A 77 -28.08 14.26 -6.26
CA ALA A 77 -27.80 13.24 -7.27
C ALA A 77 -26.42 13.41 -7.89
N LYS A 78 -26.00 14.65 -8.21
CA LYS A 78 -24.66 14.96 -8.71
C LYS A 78 -23.57 14.60 -7.70
N LYS A 79 -23.75 14.91 -6.41
CA LYS A 79 -22.79 14.55 -5.36
C LYS A 79 -22.68 13.03 -5.19
N ARG A 80 -23.80 12.31 -5.27
CA ARG A 80 -23.83 10.85 -5.19
C ARG A 80 -23.08 10.23 -6.37
N ALA A 81 -23.36 10.69 -7.59
CA ALA A 81 -22.65 10.25 -8.79
C ALA A 81 -21.14 10.52 -8.72
N GLN A 82 -20.73 11.67 -8.15
CA GLN A 82 -19.33 11.99 -7.91
C GLN A 82 -18.70 11.03 -6.89
N TYR A 83 -19.36 10.73 -5.79
CA TYR A 83 -18.91 9.77 -4.79
C TYR A 83 -18.71 8.38 -5.41
N ASP A 84 -19.73 7.88 -6.12
CA ASP A 84 -19.68 6.55 -6.75
C ASP A 84 -18.55 6.46 -7.80
N LYS A 85 -18.38 7.50 -8.61
CA LYS A 85 -17.31 7.57 -9.61
C LYS A 85 -15.92 7.53 -8.97
N ILE A 86 -15.69 8.27 -7.89
CA ILE A 86 -14.39 8.32 -7.22
C ILE A 86 -14.16 6.98 -6.50
N LYS A 87 -15.15 6.44 -5.81
CA LYS A 87 -15.06 5.16 -5.12
C LYS A 87 -14.71 4.04 -6.09
N THR A 88 -15.47 3.91 -7.18
CA THR A 88 -15.23 2.87 -8.20
C THR A 88 -13.84 2.99 -8.82
N ARG A 89 -13.42 4.19 -9.22
CA ARG A 89 -12.08 4.40 -9.77
C ARG A 89 -10.98 4.05 -8.76
N SER A 90 -11.18 4.41 -7.49
CA SER A 90 -10.24 4.14 -6.41
C SER A 90 -10.12 2.64 -6.14
N GLN A 91 -11.24 1.92 -6.10
CA GLN A 91 -11.29 0.47 -5.95
C GLN A 91 -10.66 -0.28 -7.14
N GLN A 92 -10.93 0.18 -8.37
CA GLN A 92 -10.28 -0.37 -9.57
C GLN A 92 -8.76 -0.20 -9.53
N ALA A 93 -8.27 0.95 -9.04
CA ALA A 93 -6.83 1.17 -8.89
C ALA A 93 -6.21 0.29 -7.79
N VAL A 94 -6.95 0.03 -6.71
CA VAL A 94 -6.53 -0.93 -5.66
C VAL A 94 -6.46 -2.34 -6.24
N GLN A 95 -7.51 -2.78 -6.96
CA GLN A 95 -7.52 -4.09 -7.60
C GLN A 95 -6.34 -4.24 -8.58
N ALA A 96 -6.12 -3.24 -9.46
CA ALA A 96 -5.01 -3.28 -10.41
C ALA A 96 -3.63 -3.38 -9.74
N ARG A 97 -3.45 -2.80 -8.55
CA ARG A 97 -2.23 -2.97 -7.76
C ARG A 97 -2.13 -4.35 -7.13
N MET A 98 -3.23 -4.88 -6.61
CA MET A 98 -3.25 -6.25 -6.09
C MET A 98 -2.88 -7.24 -7.18
N ASP A 99 -3.44 -7.07 -8.38
CA ASP A 99 -3.16 -7.92 -9.55
C ASP A 99 -1.73 -7.74 -10.09
N SER A 100 -1.08 -6.60 -9.80
CA SER A 100 0.30 -6.33 -10.22
C SER A 100 1.35 -6.90 -9.27
N ILE A 101 0.98 -7.24 -8.03
CA ILE A 101 1.90 -7.89 -7.10
C ILE A 101 2.22 -9.28 -7.62
N PRO A 102 3.51 -9.62 -7.80
CA PRO A 102 3.89 -10.92 -8.34
C PRO A 102 3.33 -12.08 -7.52
N ASP A 103 2.80 -13.09 -8.23
CA ASP A 103 2.49 -14.36 -7.59
C ASP A 103 3.73 -14.90 -6.90
N LYS A 104 3.54 -15.48 -5.70
CA LYS A 104 4.63 -16.06 -4.93
C LYS A 104 5.74 -15.05 -4.57
N LEU A 105 5.34 -13.82 -4.20
CA LEU A 105 6.28 -12.77 -3.81
C LEU A 105 7.29 -13.23 -2.75
N ALA A 106 6.90 -14.11 -1.83
CA ALA A 106 7.80 -14.68 -0.83
C ALA A 106 8.96 -15.47 -1.45
N GLU A 107 8.71 -16.20 -2.56
CA GLU A 107 9.76 -16.94 -3.30
C GLU A 107 10.76 -16.00 -4.03
N LYS A 108 10.41 -14.69 -4.14
CA LYS A 108 11.29 -13.67 -4.74
C LYS A 108 12.26 -13.03 -3.74
N LEU A 109 12.19 -13.42 -2.46
CA LEU A 109 13.19 -13.02 -1.48
C LEU A 109 14.49 -13.81 -1.72
N ASN A 110 15.61 -13.12 -1.65
CA ASN A 110 16.91 -13.79 -1.65
C ASN A 110 17.23 -14.26 -0.23
N LEU A 111 17.01 -15.54 0.06
CA LEU A 111 17.14 -16.13 1.39
C LEU A 111 18.60 -16.19 1.88
N ASP A 112 19.60 -16.04 0.99
CA ASP A 112 21.01 -15.98 1.38
C ASP A 112 21.37 -14.66 2.08
N LEU A 113 20.48 -13.67 2.04
CA LEU A 113 20.72 -12.37 2.64
C LEU A 113 20.22 -12.31 4.09
N PRO A 114 21.03 -11.75 5.03
CA PRO A 114 20.66 -11.68 6.45
C PRO A 114 19.30 -11.02 6.72
N VAL A 115 18.92 -10.02 5.92
CA VAL A 115 17.59 -9.37 6.04
C VAL A 115 16.45 -10.34 5.71
N SER A 116 16.63 -11.20 4.71
CA SER A 116 15.61 -12.17 4.31
C SER A 116 15.46 -13.30 5.33
N GLN A 117 16.53 -13.67 6.03
CA GLN A 117 16.49 -14.65 7.12
C GLN A 117 15.65 -14.18 8.31
N ARG A 118 15.44 -12.87 8.45
CA ARG A 118 14.58 -12.25 9.48
C ARG A 118 13.26 -11.70 8.88
N ALA A 119 12.80 -12.30 7.78
CA ALA A 119 11.64 -11.79 7.04
C ALA A 119 10.38 -11.69 7.90
N ASP A 120 10.03 -12.73 8.65
CA ASP A 120 8.81 -12.76 9.45
C ASP A 120 8.83 -11.72 10.57
N ASP A 121 9.94 -11.57 11.26
CA ASP A 121 10.12 -10.54 12.30
C ASP A 121 9.97 -9.13 11.73
N LEU A 122 10.55 -8.89 10.55
CA LEU A 122 10.50 -7.59 9.89
C LEU A 122 9.10 -7.30 9.34
N ILE A 123 8.42 -8.28 8.76
CA ILE A 123 7.02 -8.16 8.31
C ILE A 123 6.14 -7.81 9.50
N GLN A 124 6.26 -8.55 10.62
CA GLN A 124 5.47 -8.28 11.82
C GLN A 124 5.78 -6.90 12.39
N ALA A 125 7.05 -6.51 12.43
CA ALA A 125 7.44 -5.17 12.87
C ALA A 125 6.84 -4.06 11.99
N ILE A 126 6.79 -4.24 10.65
CA ILE A 126 6.16 -3.31 9.71
C ILE A 126 4.64 -3.21 9.94
N ILE A 127 3.99 -4.31 10.32
CA ILE A 127 2.55 -4.34 10.59
C ILE A 127 2.24 -3.59 11.89
N ASP A 128 2.98 -3.88 12.95
CA ASP A 128 2.66 -3.45 14.31
C ASP A 128 3.11 -2.03 14.63
N ASN A 129 4.10 -1.50 13.90
CA ASN A 129 4.72 -0.23 14.25
C ASN A 129 4.60 0.80 13.12
N GLN A 130 4.40 2.07 13.52
CA GLN A 130 4.42 3.19 12.59
C GLN A 130 5.83 3.52 12.10
N VAL A 131 6.83 3.32 12.94
CA VAL A 131 8.25 3.58 12.66
C VAL A 131 9.07 2.39 13.13
N ILE A 132 9.92 1.91 12.23
CA ILE A 132 10.89 0.85 12.55
C ILE A 132 12.30 1.32 12.14
N ILE A 133 13.31 0.88 12.87
CA ILE A 133 14.72 1.09 12.54
C ILE A 133 15.35 -0.28 12.30
N VAL A 134 15.84 -0.51 11.08
CA VAL A 134 16.51 -1.75 10.70
C VAL A 134 18.02 -1.47 10.57
N ALA A 135 18.79 -1.91 11.57
CA ALA A 135 20.24 -1.86 11.56
C ALA A 135 20.81 -3.16 10.97
N GLY A 136 21.94 -3.06 10.31
CA GLY A 136 22.64 -4.22 9.72
C GLY A 136 23.78 -3.77 8.83
N GLU A 137 24.71 -4.66 8.53
CA GLU A 137 25.90 -4.38 7.74
C GLU A 137 25.59 -3.98 6.29
N THR A 138 26.57 -3.36 5.62
CA THR A 138 26.49 -3.12 4.18
C THR A 138 26.50 -4.46 3.45
N GLY A 139 25.59 -4.63 2.48
CA GLY A 139 25.46 -5.91 1.77
C GLY A 139 24.42 -6.87 2.38
N SER A 140 23.87 -6.61 3.57
CA SER A 140 22.84 -7.48 4.19
C SER A 140 21.50 -7.54 3.44
N GLY A 141 21.33 -6.84 2.33
CA GLY A 141 20.11 -6.86 1.50
C GLY A 141 19.04 -5.84 1.88
N LYS A 142 19.25 -4.96 2.85
CA LYS A 142 18.25 -3.97 3.28
C LYS A 142 17.61 -3.22 2.13
N THR A 143 18.42 -2.69 1.23
CA THR A 143 17.96 -1.83 0.14
C THR A 143 17.07 -2.56 -0.87
N THR A 144 17.29 -3.83 -1.14
CA THR A 144 16.54 -4.59 -2.14
C THR A 144 15.43 -5.45 -1.53
N GLN A 145 15.60 -5.91 -0.30
CA GLN A 145 14.64 -6.82 0.33
C GLN A 145 13.57 -6.09 1.15
N LEU A 146 13.88 -5.01 1.86
CA LEU A 146 12.89 -4.28 2.67
C LEU A 146 11.66 -3.80 1.87
N PRO A 147 11.76 -3.29 0.63
CA PRO A 147 10.57 -2.98 -0.17
C PRO A 147 9.68 -4.20 -0.42
N LYS A 148 10.27 -5.37 -0.69
CA LYS A 148 9.53 -6.63 -0.89
C LYS A 148 8.86 -7.09 0.41
N LEU A 149 9.55 -6.98 1.55
CA LEU A 149 8.98 -7.29 2.87
C LEU A 149 7.81 -6.35 3.21
N ALA A 150 7.91 -5.06 2.82
CA ALA A 150 6.81 -4.13 2.96
C ALA A 150 5.60 -4.52 2.10
N MET A 151 5.82 -5.03 0.87
CA MET A 151 4.74 -5.58 0.02
C MET A 151 4.11 -6.82 0.67
N LEU A 152 4.91 -7.74 1.21
CA LEU A 152 4.43 -8.92 1.96
C LEU A 152 3.63 -8.53 3.21
N ALA A 153 3.99 -7.42 3.85
CA ALA A 153 3.22 -6.82 4.95
C ALA A 153 1.94 -6.10 4.47
N GLY A 154 1.54 -6.23 3.19
CA GLY A 154 0.34 -5.61 2.63
C GLY A 154 0.47 -4.12 2.31
N ARG A 155 1.66 -3.55 2.40
CA ARG A 155 1.90 -2.16 1.97
C ARG A 155 1.90 -2.08 0.44
N GLY A 156 1.65 -0.89 -0.10
CA GLY A 156 1.64 -0.68 -1.55
C GLY A 156 0.25 -0.78 -2.20
N ILE A 157 -0.71 -1.46 -1.60
CA ILE A 157 -2.06 -1.67 -2.17
C ILE A 157 -2.89 -0.39 -2.14
N THR A 158 -3.10 0.19 -0.97
CA THR A 158 -3.90 1.42 -0.81
C THR A 158 -3.09 2.70 -0.95
N GLY A 159 -1.77 2.62 -0.85
CA GLY A 159 -0.79 3.68 -1.03
C GLY A 159 0.43 3.14 -1.76
N GLN A 160 1.42 3.96 -2.03
CA GLN A 160 2.68 3.54 -2.63
C GLN A 160 3.76 3.34 -1.56
N ILE A 161 4.68 2.40 -1.81
CA ILE A 161 5.89 2.24 -1.01
C ILE A 161 6.93 3.21 -1.56
N GLY A 162 7.27 4.25 -0.80
CA GLY A 162 8.29 5.21 -1.17
C GLY A 162 9.68 4.78 -0.67
N HIS A 163 10.60 4.50 -1.58
CA HIS A 163 11.97 4.16 -1.27
C HIS A 163 12.92 5.28 -1.71
N THR A 164 13.47 6.04 -0.77
CA THR A 164 14.33 7.18 -1.07
C THR A 164 15.79 6.78 -1.18
N GLN A 165 16.47 7.35 -2.17
CA GLN A 165 17.92 7.18 -2.41
C GLN A 165 18.59 8.54 -2.58
N PRO A 166 19.77 8.79 -1.96
CA PRO A 166 20.42 10.10 -2.01
C PRO A 166 20.99 10.44 -3.39
N ARG A 167 21.30 9.43 -4.21
CA ARG A 167 21.90 9.59 -5.54
C ARG A 167 20.94 9.14 -6.63
N ARG A 168 20.78 9.94 -7.68
CA ARG A 168 19.91 9.63 -8.83
C ARG A 168 20.22 8.30 -9.50
N LEU A 169 21.51 7.99 -9.67
CA LEU A 169 21.94 6.70 -10.22
C LEU A 169 21.55 5.54 -9.33
N ALA A 170 21.70 5.70 -7.99
CA ALA A 170 21.28 4.67 -7.05
C ALA A 170 19.76 4.44 -7.09
N ALA A 171 18.94 5.49 -7.17
CA ALA A 171 17.48 5.34 -7.28
C ALA A 171 17.11 4.48 -8.49
N ARG A 172 17.71 4.73 -9.66
CA ARG A 172 17.44 3.95 -10.87
C ARG A 172 17.99 2.52 -10.79
N SER A 173 19.24 2.34 -10.35
CA SER A 173 19.85 1.02 -10.29
C SER A 173 19.18 0.11 -9.25
N VAL A 174 18.78 0.65 -8.09
CA VAL A 174 18.04 -0.09 -7.09
C VAL A 174 16.65 -0.48 -7.60
N ALA A 175 15.93 0.43 -8.26
CA ALA A 175 14.62 0.13 -8.85
C ALA A 175 14.73 -0.96 -9.92
N ASN A 176 15.71 -0.88 -10.83
CA ASN A 176 15.99 -1.94 -11.80
C ASN A 176 16.26 -3.28 -11.12
N ARG A 177 17.13 -3.28 -10.10
CA ARG A 177 17.48 -4.50 -9.38
C ARG A 177 16.29 -5.15 -8.71
N ILE A 178 15.41 -4.35 -8.06
CA ILE A 178 14.19 -4.89 -7.44
C ILE A 178 13.26 -5.45 -8.52
N ALA A 179 13.07 -4.76 -9.66
CA ALA A 179 12.24 -5.25 -10.76
C ALA A 179 12.78 -6.57 -11.34
N GLU A 180 14.09 -6.67 -11.57
CA GLU A 180 14.75 -7.91 -12.00
C GLU A 180 14.53 -9.06 -11.02
N GLU A 181 14.67 -8.82 -9.72
CA GLU A 181 14.46 -9.83 -8.69
C GLU A 181 12.99 -10.26 -8.59
N LEU A 182 12.05 -9.38 -8.91
CA LEU A 182 10.63 -9.72 -9.04
C LEU A 182 10.30 -10.44 -10.36
N GLY A 183 11.20 -10.40 -11.33
CA GLY A 183 10.99 -10.97 -12.67
C GLY A 183 10.14 -10.07 -13.57
N GLU A 184 10.16 -8.77 -13.36
CA GLU A 184 9.36 -7.77 -14.05
C GLU A 184 10.20 -6.72 -14.78
N GLN A 185 9.53 -5.99 -15.68
CA GLN A 185 10.12 -4.80 -16.28
C GLN A 185 9.91 -3.58 -15.36
N LEU A 186 10.93 -2.70 -15.33
CA LEU A 186 10.81 -1.43 -14.64
C LEU A 186 9.70 -0.57 -15.23
N GLY A 187 8.90 0.04 -14.35
CA GLY A 187 7.71 0.81 -14.72
C GLY A 187 6.39 0.06 -14.51
N HIS A 188 6.45 -1.23 -14.17
CA HIS A 188 5.30 -2.05 -13.78
C HIS A 188 5.01 -1.93 -12.29
N THR A 189 5.24 -2.97 -11.49
CA THR A 189 5.12 -2.91 -10.03
C THR A 189 6.13 -1.94 -9.43
N VAL A 190 7.38 -1.98 -9.91
CA VAL A 190 8.46 -1.12 -9.48
C VAL A 190 8.63 0.06 -10.43
N SER A 191 8.70 1.26 -9.87
CA SER A 191 8.92 2.50 -10.61
C SER A 191 10.05 3.32 -9.99
N PHE A 192 10.56 4.33 -10.69
CA PHE A 192 11.43 5.34 -10.10
C PHE A 192 11.03 6.74 -10.54
N LYS A 193 11.35 7.69 -9.67
CA LYS A 193 11.18 9.12 -9.94
C LYS A 193 12.43 9.87 -9.51
N ILE A 194 13.02 10.55 -10.46
CA ILE A 194 14.14 11.49 -10.24
C ILE A 194 13.79 12.84 -10.86
N ARG A 195 14.56 13.86 -10.55
CA ARG A 195 14.35 15.18 -11.13
C ARG A 195 14.39 15.09 -12.66
N PHE A 196 13.31 15.50 -13.32
CA PHE A 196 13.11 15.50 -14.78
C PHE A 196 12.96 14.12 -15.46
N ASN A 197 12.90 13.02 -14.71
CA ASN A 197 12.62 11.71 -15.29
C ASN A 197 11.80 10.86 -14.33
N GLU A 198 10.73 10.28 -14.85
CA GLU A 198 9.85 9.37 -14.12
C GLU A 198 9.50 8.19 -15.02
N GLN A 199 9.61 7.00 -14.50
CA GLN A 199 9.15 5.79 -15.18
C GLN A 199 8.30 4.99 -14.20
N GLY A 200 6.98 4.99 -14.42
CA GLY A 200 6.02 4.31 -13.59
C GLY A 200 4.63 4.38 -14.18
N THR A 201 3.73 3.53 -13.68
CA THR A 201 2.33 3.46 -14.05
C THR A 201 1.44 3.66 -12.82
N ALA A 202 0.12 3.72 -13.02
CA ALA A 202 -0.84 3.74 -11.92
C ALA A 202 -0.84 2.44 -11.08
N GLN A 203 -0.28 1.35 -11.63
CA GLN A 203 -0.14 0.05 -11.01
C GLN A 203 1.10 -0.05 -10.11
N SER A 204 2.07 0.87 -10.24
CA SER A 204 3.28 0.86 -9.42
C SER A 204 2.93 0.97 -7.94
N VAL A 205 3.51 0.08 -7.14
CA VAL A 205 3.21 -0.21 -5.73
C VAL A 205 4.06 0.64 -4.79
#